data_0a597514c40712913221afceae6e4c98
#
_entry.id   0a597514c40712913221afceae6e4c98
#
_cell.length_a   1.000
_cell.length_b   1.000
_cell.length_c   1.000
_cell.angle_alpha   90.00
_cell.angle_beta   90.00
_cell.angle_gamma   90.00
#
_symmetry.space_group_name_H-M   'P 1'
#
loop_
_entity.id
_entity.type
_entity.pdbx_description
1 polymer ?
#
loop_
_entity_poly.entity_id
_entity_poly.type
_entity_poly.pdbx_seq_one_letter_code
_entity_poly.pdbx_strand_id
1 'polypeptide(L)'
;MRILYITHCSRDKDPELKTSGAVATPDRMYTLPSLQRFIRYCKAQGFAWAIFSDYYGVVFPHETITWYNKPPSEVTGEEFTGLLESFITRLAGYDEIWFYQRAEDTHPLFQRIVELGRGAGLPIKEFPVENITD
;
A
#
# COMPACT_ATOMS: atom_id res chain seq x y z
N MET A 1 -11.81 5.20 17.91
CA MET A 1 -10.95 4.10 17.41
C MET A 1 -10.37 4.49 16.05
N ARG A 2 -9.08 4.34 15.87
CA ARG A 2 -8.42 4.65 14.61
C ARG A 2 -8.23 3.36 13.80
N ILE A 3 -8.87 3.30 12.64
CA ILE A 3 -8.84 2.13 11.76
C ILE A 3 -8.26 2.56 10.41
N LEU A 4 -7.32 1.77 9.88
CA LEU A 4 -6.72 2.02 8.58
C LEU A 4 -6.92 0.80 7.68
N TYR A 5 -7.28 1.06 6.42
CA TYR A 5 -7.30 0.05 5.36
C TYR A 5 -6.09 0.30 4.46
N ILE A 6 -5.35 -0.74 4.15
CA ILE A 6 -4.11 -0.61 3.38
C ILE A 6 -3.99 -1.79 2.40
N THR A 7 -3.38 -1.53 1.25
CA THR A 7 -3.00 -2.58 0.31
C THR A 7 -1.63 -2.25 -0.27
N HIS A 8 -1.02 -3.22 -0.94
CA HIS A 8 0.29 -3.03 -1.56
C HIS A 8 0.18 -2.34 -2.92
N CYS A 9 1.29 -1.75 -3.37
CA CYS A 9 1.37 -1.07 -4.66
C CYS A 9 1.23 -2.04 -5.84
N SER A 10 1.18 -1.48 -7.04
CA SER A 10 1.12 -2.25 -8.28
C SER A 10 2.18 -1.76 -9.26
N ARG A 11 2.49 -2.62 -10.25
CA ARG A 11 3.38 -2.25 -11.35
C ARG A 11 2.72 -1.25 -12.28
N ASP A 12 1.42 -1.40 -12.49
CA ASP A 12 0.68 -0.54 -13.42
C ASP A 12 0.46 0.84 -12.84
N LYS A 13 1.04 1.84 -13.50
CA LYS A 13 1.00 3.25 -13.09
C LYS A 13 0.69 4.13 -14.29
N ASP A 14 0.25 5.35 -14.03
CA ASP A 14 -0.13 6.30 -15.08
C ASP A 14 1.09 6.66 -15.94
N PRO A 15 1.09 6.32 -17.24
CA PRO A 15 2.23 6.58 -18.12
C PRO A 15 2.50 8.07 -18.36
N GLU A 16 1.50 8.93 -18.18
CA GLU A 16 1.70 10.37 -18.30
C GLU A 16 2.60 10.89 -17.21
N LEU A 17 2.55 10.29 -16.03
CA LEU A 17 3.41 10.68 -14.90
C LEU A 17 4.86 10.27 -15.14
N LYS A 18 5.08 9.17 -15.85
CA LYS A 18 6.43 8.78 -16.26
C LYS A 18 7.04 9.81 -17.20
N THR A 19 6.27 10.25 -18.18
CA THR A 19 6.73 11.18 -19.20
C THR A 19 6.93 12.58 -18.64
N SER A 20 6.00 13.07 -17.84
CA SER A 20 6.05 14.43 -17.32
C SER A 20 6.97 14.61 -16.13
N GLY A 21 7.23 13.55 -15.35
CA GLY A 21 7.95 13.64 -14.10
C GLY A 21 7.17 14.35 -13.00
N ALA A 22 5.87 14.58 -13.20
CA ALA A 22 5.03 15.24 -12.21
C ALA A 22 4.76 14.34 -11.01
N VAL A 23 4.53 14.97 -9.84
CA VAL A 23 4.11 14.24 -8.65
C VAL A 23 2.59 14.03 -8.69
N ALA A 24 2.12 12.97 -8.03
CA ALA A 24 0.69 12.67 -7.93
C ALA A 24 0.41 11.92 -6.64
N THR A 25 -0.83 12.01 -6.19
CA THR A 25 -1.31 11.21 -5.07
C THR A 25 -1.44 9.74 -5.50
N PRO A 26 -1.46 8.78 -4.55
CA PRO A 26 -1.47 7.36 -4.92
C PRO A 26 -2.70 6.93 -5.71
N ASP A 27 -3.86 7.56 -5.51
CA ASP A 27 -5.08 7.24 -6.26
C ASP A 27 -4.95 7.58 -7.74
N ARG A 28 -4.11 8.53 -8.10
CA ARG A 28 -3.80 8.85 -9.49
C ARG A 28 -2.63 8.04 -10.03
N MET A 29 -1.64 7.76 -9.19
CA MET A 29 -0.42 7.08 -9.61
C MET A 29 -0.68 5.65 -10.10
N TYR A 30 -1.46 4.89 -9.33
CA TYR A 30 -1.67 3.47 -9.60
C TYR A 30 -2.94 3.24 -10.40
N THR A 31 -2.81 2.55 -11.53
CA THR A 31 -3.91 2.37 -12.49
C THR A 31 -4.49 0.96 -12.53
N LEU A 32 -3.92 0.02 -11.78
CA LEU A 32 -4.41 -1.36 -11.76
C LEU A 32 -5.87 -1.39 -11.27
N PRO A 33 -6.79 -2.06 -12.02
CA PRO A 33 -8.22 -2.06 -11.66
C PRO A 33 -8.53 -2.52 -10.25
N SER A 34 -7.88 -3.58 -9.75
CA SER A 34 -8.14 -4.08 -8.40
C SER A 34 -7.72 -3.07 -7.33
N LEU A 35 -6.64 -2.34 -7.57
CA LEU A 35 -6.18 -1.32 -6.63
C LEU A 35 -7.12 -0.12 -6.66
N GLN A 36 -7.55 0.29 -7.84
CA GLN A 36 -8.52 1.38 -7.98
C GLN A 36 -9.87 1.02 -7.33
N ARG A 37 -10.28 -0.24 -7.42
CA ARG A 37 -11.49 -0.72 -6.74
C ARG A 37 -11.36 -0.60 -5.22
N PHE A 38 -10.22 -0.98 -4.68
CA PHE A 38 -9.93 -0.83 -3.25
C PHE A 38 -10.03 0.63 -2.83
N ILE A 39 -9.40 1.53 -3.58
CA ILE A 39 -9.41 2.97 -3.26
C ILE A 39 -10.84 3.53 -3.32
N ARG A 40 -11.60 3.19 -4.37
CA ARG A 40 -12.99 3.64 -4.51
C ARG A 40 -13.85 3.14 -3.34
N TYR A 41 -13.66 1.89 -2.95
CA TYR A 41 -14.37 1.31 -1.82
C TYR A 41 -14.11 2.10 -0.54
N CYS A 42 -12.85 2.36 -0.23
CA CYS A 42 -12.49 3.11 0.97
C CYS A 42 -13.05 4.53 0.95
N LYS A 43 -12.97 5.20 -0.20
CA LYS A 43 -13.52 6.56 -0.35
C LYS A 43 -15.04 6.57 -0.15
N ALA A 44 -15.75 5.60 -0.74
CA ALA A 44 -17.21 5.51 -0.62
C ALA A 44 -17.66 5.27 0.81
N GLN A 45 -16.89 4.50 1.57
CA GLN A 45 -17.20 4.20 2.97
C GLN A 45 -16.71 5.26 3.95
N GLY A 46 -15.90 6.20 3.49
CA GLY A 46 -15.28 7.18 4.37
C GLY A 46 -14.18 6.60 5.24
N PHE A 47 -13.53 5.53 4.79
CA PHE A 47 -12.45 4.87 5.53
C PHE A 47 -11.11 5.55 5.27
N ALA A 48 -10.27 5.63 6.30
CA ALA A 48 -8.87 6.00 6.13
C ALA A 48 -8.15 4.87 5.39
N TRP A 49 -7.33 5.23 4.40
CA TRP A 49 -6.64 4.23 3.59
C TRP A 49 -5.21 4.67 3.27
N ALA A 50 -4.38 3.72 2.86
CA ALA A 50 -3.01 3.97 2.45
C ALA A 50 -2.57 2.88 1.46
N ILE A 51 -1.47 3.14 0.75
CA ILE A 51 -0.84 2.17 -0.15
C ILE A 51 0.57 1.90 0.38
N PHE A 52 0.96 0.62 0.45
CA PHE A 52 2.33 0.26 0.80
C PHE A 52 3.14 0.07 -0.48
N SER A 53 4.11 0.95 -0.70
CA SER A 53 5.00 0.91 -1.86
C SER A 53 6.30 0.19 -1.51
N ASP A 54 6.78 -0.65 -2.43
CA ASP A 54 8.09 -1.30 -2.30
C ASP A 54 9.26 -0.33 -2.45
N TYR A 55 8.97 0.91 -2.82
CA TYR A 55 9.97 1.96 -2.99
C TYR A 55 9.81 3.08 -1.94
N TYR A 56 8.60 3.59 -1.76
CA TYR A 56 8.34 4.70 -0.85
C TYR A 56 7.90 4.29 0.55
N GLY A 57 7.54 3.01 0.76
CA GLY A 57 6.92 2.57 2.00
C GLY A 57 5.44 2.93 2.06
N VAL A 58 4.93 3.26 3.23
CA VAL A 58 3.52 3.64 3.38
C VAL A 58 3.30 5.02 2.78
N VAL A 59 2.32 5.13 1.87
CA VAL A 59 1.94 6.40 1.24
C VAL A 59 0.47 6.67 1.59
N PHE A 60 0.22 7.77 2.28
CA PHE A 60 -1.12 8.20 2.65
C PHE A 60 -1.80 8.94 1.50
N PRO A 61 -3.15 9.05 1.51
CA PRO A 61 -3.90 9.57 0.35
C PRO A 61 -3.52 10.98 -0.09
N HIS A 62 -3.07 11.82 0.84
CA HIS A 62 -2.71 13.22 0.56
C HIS A 62 -1.24 13.40 0.17
N GLU A 63 -0.44 12.36 0.30
CA GLU A 63 0.98 12.44 -0.02
C GLU A 63 1.19 12.28 -1.52
N THR A 64 2.20 12.97 -2.06
CA THR A 64 2.51 12.92 -3.49
C THR A 64 3.82 12.19 -3.72
N ILE A 65 3.84 11.40 -4.79
CA ILE A 65 4.99 10.60 -5.19
C ILE A 65 5.25 10.78 -6.68
N THR A 66 6.46 10.48 -7.13
CA THR A 66 6.80 10.47 -8.55
C THR A 66 6.69 9.05 -9.11
N TRP A 67 6.55 8.95 -10.43
CA TRP A 67 6.55 7.65 -11.10
C TRP A 67 7.88 6.94 -10.82
N TYR A 68 7.80 5.64 -10.59
CA TYR A 68 8.98 4.81 -10.32
C TYR A 68 8.79 3.43 -10.92
N ASN A 69 9.92 2.73 -11.12
CA ASN A 69 9.91 1.36 -11.57
C ASN A 69 10.84 0.54 -10.67
N LYS A 70 10.26 -0.03 -9.61
CA LYS A 70 10.99 -0.83 -8.63
C LYS A 70 10.23 -2.12 -8.39
N PRO A 71 10.59 -3.21 -9.10
CA PRO A 71 9.97 -4.51 -8.81
C PRO A 71 10.30 -4.97 -7.39
N PRO A 72 9.36 -5.63 -6.70
CA PRO A 72 9.64 -6.15 -5.35
C PRO A 72 10.86 -7.07 -5.29
N SER A 73 11.15 -7.79 -6.38
CA SER A 73 12.30 -8.68 -6.47
C SER A 73 13.65 -7.97 -6.43
N GLU A 74 13.66 -6.65 -6.70
CA GLU A 74 14.89 -5.84 -6.69
C GLU A 74 15.12 -5.14 -5.35
N VAL A 75 14.24 -5.32 -4.38
CA VAL A 75 14.41 -4.75 -3.04
C VAL A 75 15.54 -5.50 -2.32
N THR A 76 16.59 -4.76 -1.94
CA THR A 76 17.72 -5.33 -1.21
C THR A 76 17.36 -5.56 0.26
N GLY A 77 18.20 -6.34 0.97
CA GLY A 77 17.99 -6.56 2.40
C GLY A 77 18.01 -5.27 3.21
N GLU A 78 18.90 -4.35 2.86
CA GLU A 78 18.97 -3.05 3.52
C GLU A 78 17.74 -2.20 3.25
N GLU A 79 17.28 -2.17 2.00
CA GLU A 79 16.05 -1.49 1.63
C GLU A 79 14.84 -2.09 2.33
N PHE A 80 14.79 -3.43 2.42
CA PHE A 80 13.71 -4.11 3.13
C PHE A 80 13.66 -3.70 4.59
N THR A 81 14.81 -3.64 5.27
CA THR A 81 14.87 -3.20 6.66
C THR A 81 14.30 -1.80 6.82
N GLY A 82 14.65 -0.88 5.93
CA GLY A 82 14.12 0.48 5.95
C GLY A 82 12.62 0.53 5.71
N LEU A 83 12.12 -0.28 4.78
CA LEU A 83 10.68 -0.38 4.51
C LEU A 83 9.93 -0.92 5.73
N LEU A 84 10.46 -1.93 6.39
CA LEU A 84 9.85 -2.50 7.59
C LEU A 84 9.81 -1.50 8.74
N GLU A 85 10.90 -0.80 8.99
CA GLU A 85 10.95 0.23 10.03
C GLU A 85 9.94 1.34 9.77
N SER A 86 9.87 1.80 8.54
CA SER A 86 8.89 2.81 8.12
C SER A 86 7.46 2.32 8.28
N PHE A 87 7.21 1.08 7.90
CA PHE A 87 5.89 0.44 8.03
C PHE A 87 5.44 0.44 9.48
N ILE A 88 6.30 -0.03 10.37
CA ILE A 88 6.00 -0.09 11.81
C ILE A 88 5.78 1.31 12.38
N THR A 89 6.65 2.25 12.03
CA THR A 89 6.60 3.62 12.57
C THR A 89 5.36 4.37 12.09
N ARG A 90 5.07 4.31 10.79
CA ARG A 90 3.95 5.06 10.21
C ARG A 90 2.59 4.48 10.58
N LEU A 91 2.53 3.18 10.89
CA LEU A 91 1.28 2.52 11.26
C LEU A 91 1.08 2.40 12.77
N ALA A 92 2.05 2.81 13.57
CA ALA A 92 1.89 2.88 15.02
C ALA A 92 0.77 3.85 15.38
N GLY A 93 -0.05 3.52 16.32
CA GLY A 93 -1.14 4.38 16.77
C GLY A 93 -2.50 4.08 16.16
N TYR A 94 -2.58 3.20 15.17
CA TYR A 94 -3.85 2.69 14.72
C TYR A 94 -4.31 1.55 15.63
N ASP A 95 -5.61 1.50 15.90
CA ASP A 95 -6.20 0.44 16.73
C ASP A 95 -6.45 -0.83 15.93
N GLU A 96 -6.73 -0.68 14.65
CA GLU A 96 -6.89 -1.79 13.71
C GLU A 96 -6.29 -1.39 12.38
N ILE A 97 -5.64 -2.37 11.72
CA ILE A 97 -5.09 -2.20 10.37
C ILE A 97 -5.59 -3.38 9.55
N TRP A 98 -6.34 -3.08 8.49
CA TRP A 98 -6.89 -4.09 7.59
C TRP A 98 -6.07 -4.11 6.32
N PHE A 99 -5.31 -5.17 6.11
CA PHE A 99 -4.44 -5.31 4.94
C PHE A 99 -5.13 -6.19 3.90
N TYR A 100 -5.39 -5.59 2.73
CA TYR A 100 -6.00 -6.29 1.61
C TYR A 100 -4.90 -6.78 0.66
N GLN A 101 -4.76 -8.11 0.55
CA GLN A 101 -3.79 -8.71 -0.36
C GLN A 101 -4.50 -9.09 -1.66
N ARG A 102 -4.08 -8.44 -2.76
CA ARG A 102 -4.65 -8.73 -4.08
C ARG A 102 -3.89 -9.91 -4.69
N ALA A 103 -4.66 -10.86 -5.27
CA ALA A 103 -4.07 -12.10 -5.80
C ALA A 103 -3.18 -11.86 -7.01
N GLU A 104 -3.59 -10.96 -7.91
CA GLU A 104 -2.91 -10.77 -9.19
C GLU A 104 -1.56 -10.07 -9.09
N ASP A 105 -1.29 -9.41 -7.99
CA ASP A 105 -0.08 -8.59 -7.84
C ASP A 105 0.69 -8.92 -6.56
N THR A 106 0.37 -10.05 -5.96
CA THR A 106 0.97 -10.48 -4.70
C THR A 106 2.43 -10.88 -4.91
N HIS A 107 3.30 -10.42 -4.01
CA HIS A 107 4.70 -10.82 -3.95
C HIS A 107 5.03 -11.18 -2.50
N PRO A 108 5.90 -12.19 -2.26
CA PRO A 108 6.27 -12.59 -0.89
C PRO A 108 6.77 -11.46 -0.01
N LEU A 109 7.35 -10.41 -0.60
CA LEU A 109 7.81 -9.24 0.15
C LEU A 109 6.68 -8.63 0.98
N PHE A 110 5.49 -8.47 0.39
CA PHE A 110 4.35 -7.85 1.07
C PHE A 110 3.83 -8.73 2.20
N GLN A 111 3.78 -10.04 1.99
CA GLN A 111 3.39 -10.99 3.03
C GLN A 111 4.38 -10.93 4.21
N ARG A 112 5.67 -10.85 3.90
CA ARG A 112 6.71 -10.78 4.91
C ARG A 112 6.63 -9.50 5.73
N ILE A 113 6.35 -8.36 5.09
CA ILE A 113 6.15 -7.08 5.78
C ILE A 113 4.98 -7.18 6.76
N VAL A 114 3.86 -7.77 6.32
CA VAL A 114 2.68 -7.95 7.17
C VAL A 114 3.01 -8.84 8.37
N GLU A 115 3.66 -9.97 8.14
CA GLU A 115 4.01 -10.92 9.20
C GLU A 115 4.96 -10.28 10.23
N LEU A 116 6.00 -9.59 9.77
CA LEU A 116 6.97 -8.96 10.66
C LEU A 116 6.37 -7.76 11.38
N GLY A 117 5.50 -6.99 10.72
CA GLY A 117 4.78 -5.90 11.35
C GLY A 117 3.86 -6.40 12.46
N ARG A 118 3.17 -7.50 12.19
CA ARG A 118 2.32 -8.15 13.19
C ARG A 118 3.14 -8.66 14.36
N GLY A 119 4.29 -9.27 14.08
CA GLY A 119 5.22 -9.72 15.13
C GLY A 119 5.80 -8.59 15.96
N ALA A 120 5.87 -7.38 15.42
CA ALA A 120 6.32 -6.19 16.13
C ALA A 120 5.19 -5.51 16.93
N GLY A 121 3.99 -6.06 16.91
CA GLY A 121 2.86 -5.57 17.69
C GLY A 121 1.81 -4.76 16.95
N LEU A 122 1.92 -4.62 15.62
CA LEU A 122 0.88 -3.92 14.85
C LEU A 122 -0.40 -4.77 14.80
N PRO A 123 -1.58 -4.15 15.01
CA PRO A 123 -2.86 -4.87 15.02
C PRO A 123 -3.38 -5.13 13.60
N ILE A 124 -2.64 -5.92 12.82
CA ILE A 124 -2.95 -6.17 11.42
C ILE A 124 -3.89 -7.36 11.27
N LYS A 125 -4.97 -7.15 10.53
CA LYS A 125 -5.96 -8.17 10.17
C LYS A 125 -6.06 -8.23 8.65
N GLU A 126 -6.52 -9.36 8.13
CA GLU A 126 -6.78 -9.48 6.70
C GLU A 126 -8.13 -8.88 6.35
N PHE A 127 -8.15 -8.11 5.27
CA PHE A 127 -9.37 -7.49 4.77
C PHE A 127 -10.04 -8.46 3.79
N PRO A 128 -11.29 -8.90 4.06
CA PRO A 128 -11.95 -9.88 3.19
C PRO A 128 -12.25 -9.32 1.80
N VAL A 129 -11.85 -10.07 0.77
CA VAL A 129 -12.03 -9.69 -0.64
C VAL A 129 -13.50 -9.46 -0.98
N GLU A 130 -14.39 -10.28 -0.44
CA GLU A 130 -15.82 -10.20 -0.70
C GLU A 130 -16.47 -8.91 -0.20
N ASN A 131 -15.79 -8.16 0.66
CA ASN A 131 -16.28 -6.87 1.11
C ASN A 131 -16.11 -5.76 0.08
N ILE A 132 -15.35 -6.03 -0.98
CA ILE A 132 -15.15 -5.05 -2.05
C ILE A 132 -16.04 -5.39 -3.23
N THR A 133 -17.04 -4.54 -3.45
CA THR A 133 -17.94 -4.65 -4.60
C THR A 133 -17.76 -3.43 -5.49
N ASP A 134 -17.97 -3.66 -6.77
CA ASP A 134 -17.93 -2.55 -7.75
C ASP A 134 -19.16 -1.67 -7.67
#